data_b1c6ba65116f8f69a3c61c9a91197ee7
#
_entry.id   b1c6ba65116f8f69a3c61c9a91197ee7
#
_cell.length_a   1.000
_cell.length_b   1.000
_cell.length_c   1.000
_cell.angle_alpha   90.00
_cell.angle_beta   90.00
_cell.angle_gamma   90.00
#
_symmetry.space_group_name_H-M   'P 1'
#
loop_
_entity.id
_entity.type
_entity.pdbx_description
1 polymer ?
#
loop_
_entity_poly.entity_id
_entity_poly.type
_entity_poly.pdbx_seq_one_letter_code
_entity_poly.pdbx_strand_id
1 'polypeptide(L)'
;MIYWFTGQPGAGKTTLAKAMIEKYNDNCIHIDGDELRDIFQNYDYTVKGREKNMNSVLDLCRFLDNKGFTVVVSVVAPYKKMRDSLKITNNVTEIYVHTTEIRGRENYFIKDYEPPTEDFIDMDTTKLTINECLNKIKFNLKNN
;
A
#
# COMPACT_ATOMS: atom_id res chain seq x y z
N MET A 1 -13.67 -3.33 0.50
CA MET A 1 -12.55 -3.48 1.45
C MET A 1 -11.24 -3.19 0.76
N ILE A 2 -10.44 -2.32 1.33
CA ILE A 2 -9.16 -1.89 0.76
C ILE A 2 -8.03 -2.30 1.70
N TYR A 3 -7.04 -3.03 1.20
CA TYR A 3 -5.79 -3.35 1.89
C TYR A 3 -4.69 -2.49 1.28
N TRP A 4 -4.16 -1.56 2.05
CA TRP A 4 -3.17 -0.61 1.58
C TRP A 4 -1.79 -0.88 2.18
N PHE A 5 -0.88 -1.39 1.36
CA PHE A 5 0.53 -1.56 1.72
C PHE A 5 1.29 -0.27 1.37
N THR A 6 1.70 0.47 2.39
CA THR A 6 2.52 1.70 2.27
C THR A 6 3.91 1.46 2.83
N GLY A 7 4.89 2.20 2.36
CA GLY A 7 6.28 2.11 2.80
C GLY A 7 7.24 2.54 1.71
N GLN A 8 8.51 2.64 2.05
CA GLN A 8 9.57 3.02 1.12
C GLN A 8 9.77 1.99 -0.01
N PRO A 9 10.35 2.38 -1.16
CA PRO A 9 10.75 1.44 -2.20
C PRO A 9 11.64 0.32 -1.64
N GLY A 10 11.40 -0.93 -2.06
CA GLY A 10 12.17 -2.09 -1.58
C GLY A 10 11.73 -2.66 -0.24
N ALA A 11 10.71 -2.10 0.41
CA ALA A 11 10.22 -2.61 1.70
C ALA A 11 9.50 -3.97 1.61
N GLY A 12 9.01 -4.36 0.43
CA GLY A 12 8.31 -5.63 0.21
C GLY A 12 6.81 -5.50 -0.03
N LYS A 13 6.30 -4.31 -0.30
CA LYS A 13 4.87 -4.04 -0.52
C LYS A 13 4.25 -4.89 -1.62
N THR A 14 4.85 -4.85 -2.82
CA THR A 14 4.34 -5.59 -3.98
C THR A 14 4.40 -7.10 -3.77
N THR A 15 5.47 -7.60 -3.15
CA THR A 15 5.62 -9.01 -2.80
C THR A 15 4.50 -9.48 -1.86
N LEU A 16 4.22 -8.72 -0.81
CA LEU A 16 3.15 -9.04 0.14
C LEU A 16 1.76 -8.92 -0.49
N ALA A 17 1.53 -7.90 -1.30
CA ALA A 17 0.27 -7.71 -2.00
C ALA A 17 -0.04 -8.90 -2.93
N LYS A 18 0.92 -9.32 -3.73
CA LYS A 18 0.78 -10.48 -4.62
C LYS A 18 0.55 -11.78 -3.85
N ALA A 19 1.30 -12.01 -2.77
CA ALA A 19 1.13 -13.19 -1.92
C ALA A 19 -0.26 -13.22 -1.25
N MET A 20 -0.76 -12.06 -0.83
CA MET A 20 -2.09 -11.94 -0.25
C MET A 20 -3.18 -12.30 -1.28
N ILE A 21 -3.09 -11.78 -2.49
CA ILE A 21 -4.03 -12.06 -3.57
C ILE A 21 -4.00 -13.54 -3.93
N GLU A 22 -2.84 -14.13 -4.08
CA GLU A 22 -2.68 -15.56 -4.38
C GLU A 22 -3.32 -16.44 -3.31
N LYS A 23 -3.18 -16.05 -2.03
CA LYS A 23 -3.72 -16.84 -0.91
C LYS A 23 -5.23 -16.70 -0.75
N TYR A 24 -5.79 -15.53 -1.00
CA TYR A 24 -7.20 -15.24 -0.70
C TYR A 24 -8.10 -15.13 -1.93
N ASN A 25 -7.57 -14.93 -3.09
CA ASN A 25 -8.10 -15.00 -4.47
C ASN A 25 -9.59 -14.65 -4.72
N ASP A 26 -10.26 -13.99 -3.81
CA ASP A 26 -11.68 -13.70 -3.92
C ASP A 26 -11.91 -12.27 -4.40
N ASN A 27 -12.13 -12.13 -5.72
CA ASN A 27 -12.54 -10.84 -6.31
C ASN A 27 -11.59 -9.68 -5.99
N CYS A 28 -10.27 -9.98 -5.93
CA CYS A 28 -9.23 -9.02 -5.61
C CYS A 28 -8.70 -8.32 -6.86
N ILE A 29 -8.56 -7.01 -6.80
CA ILE A 29 -7.88 -6.22 -7.81
C ILE A 29 -6.63 -5.60 -7.19
N HIS A 30 -5.48 -5.81 -7.83
CA HIS A 30 -4.22 -5.22 -7.43
C HIS A 30 -4.02 -3.85 -8.08
N ILE A 31 -3.71 -2.85 -7.27
CA ILE A 31 -3.24 -1.55 -7.72
C ILE A 31 -1.77 -1.41 -7.34
N ASP A 32 -0.91 -1.47 -8.33
CA ASP A 32 0.53 -1.25 -8.17
C ASP A 32 0.91 0.16 -8.64
N GLY A 33 1.76 0.84 -7.86
CA GLY A 33 2.12 2.22 -8.14
C GLY A 33 2.87 2.40 -9.45
N ASP A 34 3.79 1.49 -9.77
CA ASP A 34 4.57 1.56 -11.00
C ASP A 34 3.70 1.29 -12.23
N GLU A 35 2.81 0.32 -12.16
CA GLU A 35 1.86 0.04 -13.25
C GLU A 35 0.95 1.25 -13.54
N LEU A 36 0.45 1.92 -12.51
CA LEU A 36 -0.38 3.10 -12.70
C LEU A 36 0.39 4.27 -13.27
N ARG A 37 1.64 4.46 -12.88
CA ARG A 37 2.48 5.50 -13.47
C ARG A 37 2.67 5.27 -14.96
N ASP A 38 2.85 4.04 -15.38
CA ASP A 38 2.98 3.68 -16.80
C ASP A 38 1.67 3.93 -17.56
N ILE A 39 0.55 3.52 -17.00
CA ILE A 39 -0.78 3.70 -17.63
C ILE A 39 -1.13 5.18 -17.78
N PHE A 40 -0.91 5.98 -16.73
CA PHE A 40 -1.20 7.42 -16.74
C PHE A 40 -0.06 8.26 -17.30
N GLN A 41 1.08 7.65 -17.69
CA GLN A 41 2.28 8.32 -18.18
C GLN A 41 2.74 9.45 -17.25
N ASN A 42 2.64 9.20 -15.93
CA ASN A 42 3.08 10.12 -14.91
C ASN A 42 4.43 9.68 -14.33
N TYR A 43 5.49 10.24 -14.88
CA TYR A 43 6.87 10.02 -14.41
C TYR A 43 7.42 11.22 -13.63
N ASP A 44 6.53 12.10 -13.19
CA ASP A 44 6.86 13.25 -12.37
C ASP A 44 6.95 12.83 -10.90
N TYR A 45 8.16 12.82 -10.35
CA TYR A 45 8.46 12.48 -8.96
C TYR A 45 8.62 13.70 -8.05
N THR A 46 8.25 14.88 -8.52
CA THR A 46 8.10 16.07 -7.67
C THR A 46 6.92 15.88 -6.71
N VAL A 47 6.82 16.71 -5.68
CA VAL A 47 5.68 16.68 -4.75
C VAL A 47 4.35 16.75 -5.51
N LYS A 48 4.25 17.68 -6.47
CA LYS A 48 3.04 17.84 -7.30
C LYS A 48 2.72 16.60 -8.13
N GLY A 49 3.72 15.99 -8.75
CA GLY A 49 3.56 14.77 -9.53
C GLY A 49 3.15 13.57 -8.68
N ARG A 50 3.72 13.44 -7.48
CA ARG A 50 3.35 12.41 -6.50
C ARG A 50 1.92 12.60 -6.00
N GLU A 51 1.50 13.81 -5.69
CA GLU A 51 0.12 14.12 -5.28
C GLU A 51 -0.88 13.77 -6.38
N LYS A 52 -0.57 14.11 -7.63
CA LYS A 52 -1.39 13.75 -8.77
C LYS A 52 -1.53 12.23 -8.92
N ASN A 53 -0.43 11.49 -8.80
CA ASN A 53 -0.45 10.03 -8.83
C ASN A 53 -1.27 9.45 -7.69
N MET A 54 -1.10 9.95 -6.47
CA MET A 54 -1.88 9.52 -5.32
C MET A 54 -3.37 9.79 -5.47
N ASN A 55 -3.76 10.94 -5.97
CA ASN A 55 -5.17 11.25 -6.24
C ASN A 55 -5.79 10.24 -7.22
N SER A 56 -5.06 9.88 -8.27
CA SER A 56 -5.51 8.84 -9.22
C SER A 56 -5.68 7.49 -8.54
N VAL A 57 -4.75 7.09 -7.67
CA VAL A 57 -4.84 5.85 -6.89
C VAL A 57 -6.06 5.88 -5.96
N LEU A 58 -6.26 6.98 -5.23
CA LEU A 58 -7.38 7.13 -4.30
C LEU A 58 -8.73 7.03 -5.02
N ASP A 59 -8.87 7.70 -6.14
CA ASP A 59 -10.10 7.68 -6.93
C ASP A 59 -10.40 6.29 -7.47
N LEU A 60 -9.36 5.60 -7.93
CA LEU A 60 -9.47 4.23 -8.42
C LEU A 60 -9.87 3.25 -7.28
N CYS A 61 -9.27 3.41 -6.11
CA CYS A 61 -9.62 2.63 -4.92
C CYS A 61 -11.09 2.80 -4.54
N ARG A 62 -11.58 4.04 -4.47
CA ARG A 62 -12.98 4.33 -4.16
C ARG A 62 -13.92 3.71 -5.19
N PHE A 63 -13.60 3.87 -6.47
CA PHE A 63 -14.41 3.33 -7.55
C PHE A 63 -14.54 1.81 -7.45
N LEU A 64 -13.43 1.11 -7.30
CA LEU A 64 -13.41 -0.35 -7.25
C LEU A 64 -14.06 -0.90 -5.98
N ASP A 65 -13.78 -0.30 -4.82
CA ASP A 65 -14.39 -0.70 -3.56
C ASP A 65 -15.92 -0.50 -3.60
N ASN A 66 -16.38 0.62 -4.15
CA ASN A 66 -17.82 0.89 -4.31
C ASN A 66 -18.49 -0.08 -5.30
N LYS A 67 -17.73 -0.73 -6.17
CA LYS A 67 -18.22 -1.81 -7.05
C LYS A 67 -18.22 -3.19 -6.39
N GLY A 68 -17.75 -3.28 -5.15
CA GLY A 68 -17.73 -4.53 -4.38
C GLY A 68 -16.46 -5.37 -4.57
N PHE A 69 -15.41 -4.81 -5.19
CA PHE A 69 -14.12 -5.49 -5.26
C PHE A 69 -13.33 -5.34 -3.96
N THR A 70 -12.54 -6.36 -3.65
CA THR A 70 -11.45 -6.21 -2.68
C THR A 70 -10.27 -5.58 -3.40
N VAL A 71 -9.81 -4.44 -2.91
CA VAL A 71 -8.71 -3.70 -3.53
C VAL A 71 -7.44 -3.89 -2.71
N VAL A 72 -6.39 -4.35 -3.35
CA VAL A 72 -5.07 -4.53 -2.73
C VAL A 72 -4.11 -3.54 -3.36
N VAL A 73 -3.62 -2.60 -2.57
CA VAL A 73 -2.79 -1.49 -3.05
C VAL A 73 -1.36 -1.64 -2.57
N SER A 74 -0.40 -1.54 -3.48
CA SER A 74 1.03 -1.49 -3.17
C SER A 74 1.65 -0.23 -3.78
N VAL A 75 1.59 0.86 -3.04
CA VAL A 75 2.06 2.19 -3.45
C VAL A 75 2.83 2.82 -2.30
N VAL A 76 3.92 3.50 -2.58
CA VAL A 76 4.69 4.21 -1.54
C VAL A 76 3.78 5.16 -0.76
N ALA A 77 3.01 5.98 -1.46
CA ALA A 77 2.02 6.88 -0.87
C ALA A 77 2.58 7.70 0.30
N PRO A 78 3.52 8.63 0.06
CA PRO A 78 4.33 9.22 1.12
C PRO A 78 3.56 10.17 2.03
N TYR A 79 2.41 10.69 1.61
CA TYR A 79 1.70 11.74 2.35
C TYR A 79 0.54 11.16 3.17
N LYS A 80 0.73 11.19 4.50
CA LYS A 80 -0.23 10.62 5.47
C LYS A 80 -1.65 11.15 5.28
N LYS A 81 -1.80 12.47 5.11
CA LYS A 81 -3.11 13.11 4.91
C LYS A 81 -3.90 12.51 3.75
N MET A 82 -3.22 12.14 2.67
CA MET A 82 -3.87 11.56 1.50
C MET A 82 -4.32 10.13 1.79
N ARG A 83 -3.51 9.32 2.46
CA ARG A 83 -3.90 7.97 2.89
C ARG A 83 -5.08 8.01 3.85
N ASP A 84 -5.02 8.91 4.84
CA ASP A 84 -6.08 9.07 5.83
C ASP A 84 -7.41 9.51 5.19
N SER A 85 -7.37 10.29 4.11
CA SER A 85 -8.58 10.72 3.41
C SER A 85 -9.42 9.55 2.88
N LEU A 86 -8.78 8.45 2.52
CA LEU A 86 -9.47 7.26 2.06
C LEU A 86 -10.18 6.53 3.19
N LYS A 87 -9.62 6.54 4.40
CA LYS A 87 -10.22 5.93 5.60
C LYS A 87 -11.53 6.62 6.02
N ILE A 88 -11.72 7.88 5.63
CA ILE A 88 -12.95 8.62 5.93
C ILE A 88 -14.13 8.07 5.12
N THR A 89 -13.90 7.64 3.90
CA THR A 89 -14.96 7.26 2.96
C THR A 89 -15.08 5.75 2.76
N ASN A 90 -14.05 4.99 3.05
CA ASN A 90 -13.97 3.56 2.74
C ASN A 90 -13.40 2.76 3.92
N ASN A 91 -13.69 1.47 3.94
CA ASN A 91 -13.09 0.54 4.89
C ASN A 91 -11.67 0.17 4.42
N VAL A 92 -10.66 0.71 5.11
CA VAL A 92 -9.24 0.56 4.76
C VAL A 92 -8.48 -0.10 5.90
N THR A 93 -7.76 -1.16 5.58
CA THR A 93 -6.71 -1.70 6.44
C THR A 93 -5.36 -1.21 5.91
N GLU A 94 -4.74 -0.26 6.61
CA GLU A 94 -3.42 0.25 6.28
C GLU A 94 -2.34 -0.65 6.87
N ILE A 95 -1.35 -1.04 6.05
CA ILE A 95 -0.24 -1.90 6.44
C ILE A 95 1.05 -1.14 6.13
N TYR A 96 1.77 -0.77 7.18
CA TYR A 96 3.04 -0.09 7.06
C TYR A 96 4.17 -1.10 6.95
N VAL A 97 4.74 -1.21 5.75
CA VAL A 97 5.80 -2.17 5.42
C VAL A 97 7.14 -1.46 5.48
N HIS A 98 8.04 -1.97 6.30
CA HIS A 98 9.37 -1.41 6.46
C HIS A 98 10.43 -2.49 6.67
N THR A 99 11.68 -2.12 6.45
CA THR A 99 12.84 -3.00 6.63
C THR A 99 14.08 -2.19 6.97
N THR A 100 14.99 -2.77 7.72
CA THR A 100 16.35 -2.26 7.93
C THR A 100 17.37 -2.92 7.01
N GLU A 101 16.95 -3.93 6.21
CA GLU A 101 17.82 -4.57 5.23
C GLU A 101 18.14 -3.64 4.08
N ILE A 102 19.38 -3.74 3.56
CA ILE A 102 19.81 -3.05 2.35
C ILE A 102 19.39 -3.91 1.16
N ARG A 103 18.41 -3.44 0.39
CA ARG A 103 17.80 -4.18 -0.73
C ARG A 103 18.09 -3.57 -2.11
N GLY A 104 18.96 -2.56 -2.17
CA GLY A 104 19.39 -1.93 -3.41
C GLY A 104 18.47 -0.83 -3.94
N ARG A 105 17.43 -0.44 -3.20
CA ARG A 105 16.46 0.59 -3.58
C ARG A 105 16.57 1.87 -2.76
N GLU A 106 17.61 2.01 -1.92
CA GLU A 106 17.78 3.12 -0.97
C GLU A 106 17.94 4.47 -1.68
N ASN A 107 18.51 4.49 -2.88
CA ASN A 107 18.64 5.71 -3.69
C ASN A 107 17.28 6.28 -4.13
N TYR A 108 16.23 5.47 -4.10
CA TYR A 108 14.87 5.86 -4.45
C TYR A 108 14.02 6.21 -3.23
N PHE A 109 14.58 6.20 -2.04
CA PHE A 109 13.86 6.57 -0.82
C PHE A 109 13.34 7.99 -0.89
N ILE A 110 12.09 8.15 -0.46
CA ILE A 110 11.43 9.44 -0.39
C ILE A 110 11.73 10.05 0.97
N LYS A 111 12.42 11.19 0.97
CA LYS A 111 12.89 11.86 2.18
C LYS A 111 11.75 12.45 3.01
N ASP A 112 10.67 12.86 2.38
CA ASP A 112 9.48 13.42 2.98
C ASP A 112 8.36 12.38 3.19
N TYR A 113 8.71 11.09 3.21
CA TYR A 113 7.76 10.02 3.55
C TYR A 113 7.28 10.18 4.99
N GLU A 114 5.96 10.18 5.14
CA GLU A 114 5.27 10.30 6.43
C GLU A 114 4.71 8.94 6.86
N PRO A 115 5.32 8.24 7.84
CA PRO A 115 4.79 6.98 8.34
C PRO A 115 3.39 7.15 8.94
N PRO A 116 2.55 6.12 8.95
CA PRO A 116 1.30 6.16 9.70
C PRO A 116 1.58 6.25 11.21
N THR A 117 0.66 6.85 11.94
CA THR A 117 0.79 7.06 13.40
C THR A 117 -0.31 6.37 14.20
N GLU A 118 -1.41 6.00 13.54
CA GLU A 118 -2.58 5.39 14.16
C GLU A 118 -3.32 4.51 13.16
N ASP A 119 -4.08 3.55 13.64
CA ASP A 119 -4.93 2.66 12.85
C ASP A 119 -4.20 1.99 11.67
N PHE A 120 -3.08 1.33 11.96
CA PHE A 120 -2.31 0.59 10.97
C PHE A 120 -1.74 -0.71 11.55
N ILE A 121 -1.41 -1.63 10.66
CA ILE A 121 -0.66 -2.84 11.01
C ILE A 121 0.82 -2.57 10.72
N ASP A 122 1.65 -2.65 11.75
CA ASP A 122 3.10 -2.54 11.60
C ASP A 122 3.68 -3.85 11.02
N MET A 123 4.44 -3.74 9.95
CA MET A 123 4.97 -4.89 9.23
C MET A 123 6.47 -4.74 8.95
N ASP A 124 7.28 -5.28 9.85
CA ASP A 124 8.74 -5.32 9.71
C ASP A 124 9.16 -6.55 8.89
N THR A 125 9.46 -6.36 7.61
CA THR A 125 9.87 -7.44 6.71
C THR A 125 11.33 -7.85 6.88
N THR A 126 12.09 -7.20 7.75
CA THR A 126 13.42 -7.67 8.18
C THR A 126 13.31 -8.97 8.97
N LYS A 127 12.28 -9.05 9.82
CA LYS A 127 12.10 -10.10 10.83
C LYS A 127 11.10 -11.17 10.44
N LEU A 128 10.15 -10.85 9.58
CA LEU A 128 9.01 -11.71 9.27
C LEU A 128 9.13 -12.33 7.88
N THR A 129 8.81 -13.62 7.78
CA THR A 129 8.58 -14.28 6.48
C THR A 129 7.27 -13.80 5.85
N ILE A 130 7.08 -14.07 4.55
CA ILE A 130 5.83 -13.73 3.85
C ILE A 130 4.62 -14.36 4.55
N ASN A 131 4.70 -15.63 4.92
CA ASN A 131 3.61 -16.32 5.61
C ASN A 131 3.31 -15.72 6.99
N GLU A 132 4.34 -15.36 7.75
CA GLU A 132 4.17 -14.68 9.03
C GLU A 132 3.52 -13.32 8.86
N CYS A 133 3.88 -12.57 7.83
CA CYS A 133 3.24 -11.29 7.48
C CYS A 133 1.75 -11.47 7.19
N LEU A 134 1.39 -12.44 6.35
CA LEU A 134 -0.01 -12.72 6.01
C LEU A 134 -0.81 -13.18 7.22
N ASN A 135 -0.23 -13.99 8.09
CA ASN A 135 -0.87 -14.42 9.34
C ASN A 135 -1.11 -13.25 10.29
N LYS A 136 -0.17 -12.31 10.37
CA LYS A 136 -0.32 -11.10 11.17
C LYS A 136 -1.49 -10.23 10.68
N ILE A 137 -1.63 -10.06 9.37
CA ILE A 137 -2.76 -9.33 8.77
C ILE A 137 -4.09 -10.02 9.15
N LYS A 138 -4.17 -11.34 8.97
CA LYS A 138 -5.37 -12.13 9.29
C LYS A 138 -5.75 -12.05 10.78
N PHE A 139 -4.76 -12.10 11.66
CA PHE A 139 -4.97 -12.00 13.11
C PHE A 139 -5.56 -10.64 13.48
N ASN A 140 -4.99 -9.55 12.97
CA ASN A 140 -5.47 -8.20 13.25
C ASN A 140 -6.90 -7.97 12.75
N LEU A 141 -7.25 -8.54 11.57
CA LEU A 141 -8.61 -8.42 11.03
C LEU A 141 -9.68 -9.17 11.86
N LYS A 142 -9.30 -10.24 12.53
CA LYS A 142 -10.22 -11.02 13.37
C LYS A 142 -10.48 -10.39 14.73
N ASN A 143 -9.58 -9.53 15.20
CA ASN A 143 -9.63 -8.93 16.53
C ASN A 143 -10.12 -7.48 16.54
N ASN A 144 -10.46 -6.96 15.38
CA ASN A 144 -11.10 -5.66 15.18
C ASN A 144 -12.58 -5.88 14.77
#